data_57b8156b371e7437c5326dd3f5da1214
#
_entry.id   57b8156b371e7437c5326dd3f5da1214
#
_cell.length_a   1.000
_cell.length_b   1.000
_cell.length_c   1.000
_cell.angle_alpha   90.00
_cell.angle_beta   90.00
_cell.angle_gamma   90.00
#
_symmetry.space_group_name_H-M   'P 1'
#
loop_
_entity.id
_entity.type
_entity.pdbx_description
1 polymer ?
#
loop_
_entity_poly.entity_id
_entity_poly.type
_entity_poly.pdbx_seq_one_letter_code
_entity_poly.pdbx_strand_id
1 'polypeptide(L)'
;MGSSSSYRTGAVLVIIACVFFALNGIVAKIAIDGGLSPISVAAVRTVGSALCLLPFVVLVWRRFTRAMLPPMIAYAAIGIFASQALYFQTLSYLDVALALVLVYIAPLPIAIYQHVRRGERLPRYAYVVMVVAIGGVTLSVLGGGGGVGAVSIIGVCFGLATMITFAAMVILSARQPAQLGSMGRAGAPMIVAAVLYLFVVPPWAFPYDKLDDVVMLAGRFPLEVPLWTTLVWIVVLGSVVPFSLVLAGNARVGSGAASMLGMTEPVVGSIAAWVILGQLLTLVQIVGILITVVAVAIVEHARTRFIHEVELPGMLPPLADGNPR
;
A
#
# COMPACT_ATOMS: atom_id res chain seq x y z
N MET A 1 30.43 9.14 -11.26
CA MET A 1 29.82 7.92 -11.85
C MET A 1 29.08 7.03 -10.84
N GLY A 2 29.33 7.12 -9.53
CA GLY A 2 28.68 6.28 -8.50
C GLY A 2 27.21 6.62 -8.19
N SER A 3 26.76 7.87 -8.34
CA SER A 3 25.40 8.29 -7.95
C SER A 3 24.30 7.79 -8.88
N SER A 4 24.53 7.74 -10.18
CA SER A 4 23.53 7.28 -11.16
C SER A 4 23.30 5.76 -11.11
N SER A 5 24.33 4.97 -10.82
CA SER A 5 24.22 3.51 -10.65
C SER A 5 23.46 3.16 -9.39
N SER A 6 23.71 3.86 -8.28
CA SER A 6 23.00 3.67 -7.00
C SER A 6 21.50 4.01 -7.13
N TYR A 7 21.19 5.11 -7.83
CA TYR A 7 19.79 5.50 -8.09
C TYR A 7 19.06 4.45 -8.93
N ARG A 8 19.66 3.99 -10.03
CA ARG A 8 19.06 2.95 -10.88
C ARG A 8 18.77 1.66 -10.10
N THR A 9 19.73 1.21 -9.30
CA THR A 9 19.55 0.04 -8.43
C THR A 9 18.40 0.25 -7.47
N GLY A 10 18.31 1.42 -6.82
CA GLY A 10 17.22 1.75 -5.92
C GLY A 10 15.86 1.75 -6.62
N ALA A 11 15.75 2.33 -7.83
CA ALA A 11 14.52 2.33 -8.61
C ALA A 11 14.07 0.91 -8.99
N VAL A 12 15.00 0.06 -9.41
CA VAL A 12 14.71 -1.35 -9.74
C VAL A 12 14.18 -2.10 -8.51
N LEU A 13 14.78 -1.90 -7.33
CA LEU A 13 14.32 -2.53 -6.10
C LEU A 13 12.88 -2.13 -5.75
N VAL A 14 12.53 -0.84 -5.90
CA VAL A 14 11.17 -0.36 -5.66
C VAL A 14 10.19 -0.95 -6.68
N ILE A 15 10.53 -0.99 -7.97
CA ILE A 15 9.67 -1.56 -9.00
C ILE A 15 9.42 -3.05 -8.76
N ILE A 16 10.46 -3.82 -8.41
CA ILE A 16 10.31 -5.24 -8.07
C ILE A 16 9.38 -5.40 -6.86
N ALA A 17 9.51 -4.56 -5.85
CA ALA A 17 8.62 -4.57 -4.70
C ALA A 17 7.16 -4.30 -5.11
N CYS A 18 6.91 -3.33 -6.00
CA CYS A 18 5.58 -3.04 -6.53
C CYS A 18 4.98 -4.24 -7.28
N VAL A 19 5.80 -4.98 -8.04
CA VAL A 19 5.35 -6.22 -8.68
C VAL A 19 4.92 -7.25 -7.64
N PHE A 20 5.71 -7.45 -6.58
CA PHE A 20 5.33 -8.39 -5.50
C PHE A 20 4.07 -7.94 -4.75
N PHE A 21 3.90 -6.64 -4.47
CA PHE A 21 2.68 -6.14 -3.85
C PHE A 21 1.45 -6.31 -4.75
N ALA A 22 1.59 -6.03 -6.05
CA ALA A 22 0.53 -6.25 -7.02
C ALA A 22 0.10 -7.72 -7.08
N LEU A 23 1.08 -8.65 -7.18
CA LEU A 23 0.82 -10.08 -7.16
C LEU A 23 0.23 -10.55 -5.82
N ASN A 24 0.59 -9.90 -4.71
CA ASN A 24 0.03 -10.24 -3.41
C ASN A 24 -1.50 -10.04 -3.35
N GLY A 25 -2.03 -8.98 -3.97
CA GLY A 25 -3.48 -8.79 -4.08
C GLY A 25 -4.17 -9.94 -4.82
N ILE A 26 -3.53 -10.46 -5.87
CA ILE A 26 -4.03 -11.58 -6.66
C ILE A 26 -4.01 -12.87 -5.86
N VAL A 27 -2.89 -13.19 -5.21
CA VAL A 27 -2.77 -14.41 -4.40
C VAL A 27 -3.72 -14.35 -3.20
N ALA A 28 -3.91 -13.17 -2.61
CA ALA A 28 -4.89 -12.97 -1.55
C ALA A 28 -6.33 -13.20 -2.05
N LYS A 29 -6.66 -12.73 -3.26
CA LYS A 29 -7.96 -13.00 -3.88
C LYS A 29 -8.17 -14.49 -4.08
N ILE A 30 -7.17 -15.22 -4.58
CA ILE A 30 -7.22 -16.69 -4.73
C ILE A 30 -7.46 -17.38 -3.37
N ALA A 31 -6.79 -16.94 -2.31
CA ALA A 31 -6.97 -17.51 -0.97
C ALA A 31 -8.37 -17.26 -0.42
N ILE A 32 -8.95 -16.07 -0.68
CA ILE A 32 -10.32 -15.71 -0.28
C ILE A 32 -11.33 -16.52 -1.09
N ASP A 33 -11.16 -16.60 -2.41
CA ASP A 33 -12.04 -17.38 -3.29
C ASP A 33 -11.93 -18.89 -3.01
N GLY A 34 -10.77 -19.35 -2.51
CA GLY A 34 -10.54 -20.70 -1.98
C GLY A 34 -11.21 -20.97 -0.62
N GLY A 35 -11.99 -20.03 -0.10
CA GLY A 35 -12.84 -20.21 1.08
C GLY A 35 -12.26 -19.72 2.40
N LEU A 36 -11.11 -19.02 2.40
CA LEU A 36 -10.65 -18.33 3.60
C LEU A 36 -11.40 -17.00 3.78
N SER A 37 -11.73 -16.68 5.02
CA SER A 37 -12.30 -15.37 5.29
C SER A 37 -11.25 -14.27 5.06
N PRO A 38 -11.65 -13.08 4.53
CA PRO A 38 -10.73 -11.96 4.33
C PRO A 38 -9.96 -11.58 5.58
N ILE A 39 -10.61 -11.66 6.74
CA ILE A 39 -9.99 -11.33 8.03
C ILE A 39 -8.95 -12.38 8.44
N SER A 40 -9.17 -13.67 8.10
CA SER A 40 -8.18 -14.74 8.33
C SER A 40 -6.93 -14.55 7.48
N VAL A 41 -7.10 -14.15 6.22
CA VAL A 41 -5.97 -13.82 5.32
C VAL A 41 -5.17 -12.63 5.87
N ALA A 42 -5.86 -11.57 6.32
CA ALA A 42 -5.23 -10.41 6.96
C ALA A 42 -4.49 -10.79 8.24
N ALA A 43 -5.07 -11.68 9.07
CA ALA A 43 -4.46 -12.18 10.29
C ALA A 43 -3.16 -12.94 9.99
N VAL A 44 -3.21 -13.93 9.09
CA VAL A 44 -2.01 -14.72 8.71
C VAL A 44 -0.92 -13.82 8.15
N ARG A 45 -1.26 -12.89 7.24
CA ARG A 45 -0.30 -11.91 6.70
C ARG A 45 0.38 -11.12 7.81
N THR A 46 -0.42 -10.55 8.72
CA THR A 46 0.09 -9.66 9.76
C THR A 46 0.89 -10.41 10.83
N VAL A 47 0.37 -11.55 11.31
CA VAL A 47 1.05 -12.41 12.30
C VAL A 47 2.34 -12.98 11.72
N GLY A 48 2.30 -13.52 10.51
CA GLY A 48 3.49 -14.04 9.83
C GLY A 48 4.56 -12.99 9.61
N SER A 49 4.16 -11.78 9.16
CA SER A 49 5.09 -10.64 9.01
C SER A 49 5.66 -10.18 10.36
N ALA A 50 4.85 -10.16 11.41
CA ALA A 50 5.30 -9.83 12.76
C ALA A 50 6.33 -10.83 13.29
N LEU A 51 6.12 -12.12 13.06
CA LEU A 51 7.08 -13.18 13.43
C LEU A 51 8.41 -12.99 12.70
N CYS A 52 8.40 -12.68 11.40
CA CYS A 52 9.61 -12.42 10.64
C CYS A 52 10.36 -11.16 11.11
N LEU A 53 9.63 -10.14 11.58
CA LEU A 53 10.22 -8.89 12.08
C LEU A 53 10.57 -8.93 13.57
N LEU A 54 10.10 -9.93 14.32
CA LEU A 54 10.31 -10.06 15.76
C LEU A 54 11.80 -10.00 16.17
N PRO A 55 12.74 -10.69 15.49
CA PRO A 55 14.15 -10.61 15.86
C PRO A 55 14.71 -9.18 15.83
N PHE A 56 14.31 -8.37 14.84
CA PHE A 56 14.74 -6.98 14.73
C PHE A 56 14.16 -6.08 15.83
N VAL A 57 12.92 -6.35 16.26
CA VAL A 57 12.29 -5.61 17.36
C VAL A 57 12.96 -5.96 18.68
N VAL A 58 13.30 -7.26 18.89
CA VAL A 58 14.02 -7.72 20.07
C VAL A 58 15.41 -7.07 20.18
N LEU A 59 16.11 -6.86 19.07
CA LEU A 59 17.42 -6.16 19.08
C LEU A 59 17.33 -4.71 19.55
N VAL A 60 16.19 -4.05 19.36
CA VAL A 60 15.99 -2.64 19.76
C VAL A 60 15.06 -2.46 20.96
N TRP A 61 14.64 -3.55 21.62
CA TRP A 61 13.63 -3.51 22.69
C TRP A 61 14.00 -2.57 23.84
N ARG A 62 15.29 -2.43 24.17
CA ARG A 62 15.79 -1.52 25.22
C ARG A 62 15.63 -0.03 24.89
N ARG A 63 15.34 0.30 23.62
CA ARG A 63 15.11 1.67 23.17
C ARG A 63 13.64 2.11 23.31
N PHE A 64 12.75 1.19 23.67
CA PHE A 64 11.33 1.51 23.85
C PHE A 64 11.10 2.31 25.12
N THR A 65 10.31 3.37 25.00
CA THR A 65 9.83 4.17 26.12
C THR A 65 8.30 4.20 26.12
N ARG A 66 7.71 4.44 27.30
CA ARG A 66 6.24 4.52 27.43
C ARG A 66 5.61 5.61 26.54
N ALA A 67 6.34 6.69 26.30
CA ALA A 67 5.90 7.79 25.43
C ALA A 67 5.72 7.38 23.95
N MET A 68 6.36 6.30 23.50
CA MET A 68 6.25 5.78 22.15
C MET A 68 4.98 4.92 21.94
N LEU A 69 4.36 4.43 23.01
CA LEU A 69 3.22 3.52 22.92
C LEU A 69 1.99 4.14 22.24
N PRO A 70 1.52 5.36 22.57
CA PRO A 70 0.30 5.90 21.95
C PRO A 70 0.40 6.04 20.42
N PRO A 71 1.44 6.66 19.82
CA PRO A 71 1.56 6.76 18.38
C PRO A 71 1.78 5.40 17.72
N MET A 72 2.44 4.45 18.39
CA MET A 72 2.64 3.10 17.90
C MET A 72 1.34 2.29 17.88
N ILE A 73 0.53 2.35 18.94
CA ILE A 73 -0.77 1.69 19.03
C ILE A 73 -1.74 2.28 17.99
N ALA A 74 -1.78 3.61 17.84
CA ALA A 74 -2.62 4.25 16.84
C ALA A 74 -2.22 3.80 15.41
N TYR A 75 -0.93 3.72 15.12
CA TYR A 75 -0.43 3.24 13.84
C TYR A 75 -0.75 1.74 13.63
N ALA A 76 -0.59 0.92 14.66
CA ALA A 76 -0.91 -0.50 14.61
C ALA A 76 -2.40 -0.76 14.36
N ALA A 77 -3.28 -0.06 15.13
CA ALA A 77 -4.71 -0.28 15.08
C ALA A 77 -5.36 0.28 13.79
N ILE A 78 -5.03 1.52 13.42
CA ILE A 78 -5.65 2.18 12.27
C ILE A 78 -4.87 1.87 10.99
N GLY A 79 -3.54 2.06 11.03
CA GLY A 79 -2.69 1.95 9.84
C GLY A 79 -2.46 0.52 9.40
N ILE A 80 -2.29 -0.43 10.31
CA ILE A 80 -1.99 -1.82 9.95
C ILE A 80 -3.25 -2.69 10.07
N PHE A 81 -3.81 -2.82 11.27
CA PHE A 81 -4.92 -3.73 11.51
C PHE A 81 -6.15 -3.36 10.66
N ALA A 82 -6.70 -2.14 10.81
CA ALA A 82 -7.90 -1.74 10.10
C ALA A 82 -7.67 -1.65 8.58
N SER A 83 -6.53 -1.10 8.14
CA SER A 83 -6.22 -0.97 6.72
C SER A 83 -6.14 -2.34 6.03
N GLN A 84 -5.48 -3.33 6.64
CA GLN A 84 -5.38 -4.67 6.08
C GLN A 84 -6.72 -5.41 6.08
N ALA A 85 -7.47 -5.33 7.21
CA ALA A 85 -8.78 -5.96 7.30
C ALA A 85 -9.74 -5.43 6.22
N LEU A 86 -9.80 -4.10 6.05
CA LEU A 86 -10.66 -3.45 5.07
C LEU A 86 -10.20 -3.73 3.63
N TYR A 87 -8.89 -3.77 3.37
CA TYR A 87 -8.36 -4.09 2.05
C TYR A 87 -8.73 -5.50 1.60
N PHE A 88 -8.52 -6.50 2.44
CA PHE A 88 -8.89 -7.87 2.09
C PHE A 88 -10.41 -8.05 2.01
N GLN A 89 -11.17 -7.29 2.83
CA GLN A 89 -12.62 -7.24 2.68
C GLN A 89 -13.03 -6.60 1.34
N THR A 90 -12.33 -5.57 0.87
CA THR A 90 -12.55 -4.99 -0.47
C THR A 90 -12.34 -6.03 -1.57
N LEU A 91 -11.28 -6.85 -1.47
CA LEU A 91 -10.96 -7.91 -2.44
C LEU A 91 -12.04 -9.02 -2.50
N SER A 92 -12.81 -9.23 -1.45
CA SER A 92 -13.91 -10.20 -1.49
C SER A 92 -15.14 -9.71 -2.29
N TYR A 93 -15.25 -8.40 -2.51
CA TYR A 93 -16.38 -7.79 -3.23
C TYR A 93 -16.04 -7.17 -4.57
N LEU A 94 -14.78 -6.81 -4.79
CA LEU A 94 -14.30 -6.12 -5.98
C LEU A 94 -13.18 -6.89 -6.68
N ASP A 95 -13.04 -6.63 -7.96
CA ASP A 95 -11.86 -7.01 -8.73
C ASP A 95 -10.60 -6.35 -8.16
N VAL A 96 -9.47 -7.06 -8.26
CA VAL A 96 -8.17 -6.59 -7.71
C VAL A 96 -7.79 -5.23 -8.28
N ALA A 97 -8.03 -5.02 -9.59
CA ALA A 97 -7.74 -3.75 -10.25
C ALA A 97 -8.50 -2.57 -9.62
N LEU A 98 -9.83 -2.73 -9.39
CA LEU A 98 -10.65 -1.69 -8.78
C LEU A 98 -10.28 -1.46 -7.30
N ALA A 99 -10.00 -2.54 -6.56
CA ALA A 99 -9.56 -2.45 -5.18
C ALA A 99 -8.26 -1.64 -5.05
N LEU A 100 -7.26 -1.90 -5.91
CA LEU A 100 -6.00 -1.16 -5.94
C LEU A 100 -6.21 0.31 -6.29
N VAL A 101 -7.02 0.61 -7.31
CA VAL A 101 -7.31 2.00 -7.71
C VAL A 101 -7.92 2.78 -6.54
N LEU A 102 -8.87 2.21 -5.81
CA LEU A 102 -9.48 2.84 -4.63
C LEU A 102 -8.44 3.14 -3.53
N VAL A 103 -7.54 2.21 -3.25
CA VAL A 103 -6.45 2.41 -2.26
C VAL A 103 -5.49 3.51 -2.71
N TYR A 104 -5.13 3.53 -4.00
CA TYR A 104 -4.14 4.47 -4.54
C TYR A 104 -4.64 5.90 -4.72
N ILE A 105 -5.92 6.19 -4.40
CA ILE A 105 -6.41 7.58 -4.24
C ILE A 105 -6.00 8.17 -2.86
N ALA A 106 -5.43 7.40 -1.96
CA ALA A 106 -5.02 7.87 -0.64
C ALA A 106 -4.18 9.17 -0.60
N PRO A 107 -3.37 9.54 -1.60
CA PRO A 107 -2.75 10.86 -1.66
C PRO A 107 -3.71 12.03 -1.55
N LEU A 108 -4.97 11.88 -1.98
CA LEU A 108 -5.99 12.93 -1.90
C LEU A 108 -6.32 13.31 -0.44
N PRO A 109 -6.80 12.38 0.42
CA PRO A 109 -7.04 12.71 1.83
C PRO A 109 -5.76 13.10 2.57
N ILE A 110 -4.58 12.60 2.18
CA ILE A 110 -3.31 13.05 2.76
C ILE A 110 -3.07 14.53 2.43
N ALA A 111 -3.25 14.94 1.18
CA ALA A 111 -3.08 16.31 0.74
C ALA A 111 -4.07 17.27 1.41
N ILE A 112 -5.34 16.85 1.55
CA ILE A 112 -6.36 17.60 2.30
C ILE A 112 -5.94 17.77 3.76
N TYR A 113 -5.47 16.70 4.40
CA TYR A 113 -4.97 16.76 5.78
C TYR A 113 -3.80 17.74 5.93
N GLN A 114 -2.83 17.69 5.03
CA GLN A 114 -1.67 18.59 5.03
C GLN A 114 -2.10 20.04 4.85
N HIS A 115 -3.04 20.30 3.93
CA HIS A 115 -3.59 21.64 3.73
C HIS A 115 -4.30 22.18 4.98
N VAL A 116 -5.21 21.40 5.56
CA VAL A 116 -6.06 21.85 6.68
C VAL A 116 -5.28 21.94 7.99
N ARG A 117 -4.40 20.96 8.27
CA ARG A 117 -3.72 20.86 9.58
C ARG A 117 -2.35 21.52 9.61
N ARG A 118 -1.64 21.58 8.49
CA ARG A 118 -0.29 22.14 8.40
C ARG A 118 -0.22 23.46 7.64
N GLY A 119 -1.32 23.89 7.03
CA GLY A 119 -1.33 25.08 6.19
C GLY A 119 -0.55 24.95 4.88
N GLU A 120 -0.10 23.74 4.55
CA GLU A 120 0.64 23.45 3.33
C GLU A 120 -0.28 23.56 2.14
N ARG A 121 -0.05 24.54 1.26
CA ARG A 121 -0.90 24.78 0.09
C ARG A 121 -0.27 24.17 -1.14
N LEU A 122 -0.90 23.14 -1.67
CA LEU A 122 -0.53 22.63 -2.99
C LEU A 122 -0.81 23.65 -4.09
N PRO A 123 -0.10 23.57 -5.23
CA PRO A 123 -0.40 24.38 -6.40
C PRO A 123 -1.86 24.17 -6.86
N ARG A 124 -2.50 25.22 -7.36
CA ARG A 124 -3.93 25.19 -7.73
C ARG A 124 -4.28 24.06 -8.70
N TYR A 125 -3.38 23.73 -9.62
CA TYR A 125 -3.60 22.64 -10.56
C TYR A 125 -3.76 21.28 -9.86
N ALA A 126 -3.09 21.06 -8.71
CA ALA A 126 -3.20 19.80 -7.98
C ALA A 126 -4.63 19.55 -7.48
N TYR A 127 -5.36 20.57 -7.08
CA TYR A 127 -6.77 20.44 -6.68
C TYR A 127 -7.67 20.06 -7.86
N VAL A 128 -7.42 20.67 -9.04
CA VAL A 128 -8.14 20.29 -10.27
C VAL A 128 -7.87 18.82 -10.62
N VAL A 129 -6.62 18.42 -10.54
CA VAL A 129 -6.23 17.03 -10.83
C VAL A 129 -6.82 16.04 -9.82
N MET A 130 -7.00 16.44 -8.54
CA MET A 130 -7.72 15.62 -7.55
C MET A 130 -9.18 15.38 -7.98
N VAL A 131 -9.87 16.40 -8.49
CA VAL A 131 -11.23 16.25 -9.03
C VAL A 131 -11.24 15.29 -10.22
N VAL A 132 -10.25 15.41 -11.11
CA VAL A 132 -10.08 14.46 -12.25
C VAL A 132 -9.84 13.04 -11.74
N ALA A 133 -9.03 12.84 -10.69
CA ALA A 133 -8.83 11.52 -10.09
C ALA A 133 -10.13 10.91 -9.58
N ILE A 134 -10.96 11.69 -8.87
CA ILE A 134 -12.29 11.26 -8.40
C ILE A 134 -13.18 10.90 -9.59
N GLY A 135 -13.18 11.70 -10.65
CA GLY A 135 -13.90 11.42 -11.89
C GLY A 135 -13.47 10.10 -12.54
N GLY A 136 -12.15 9.82 -12.57
CA GLY A 136 -11.60 8.56 -13.08
C GLY A 136 -12.06 7.35 -12.26
N VAL A 137 -12.08 7.45 -10.93
CA VAL A 137 -12.61 6.40 -10.06
C VAL A 137 -14.10 6.19 -10.30
N THR A 138 -14.88 7.27 -10.35
CA THR A 138 -16.31 7.18 -10.63
C THR A 138 -16.56 6.47 -11.97
N LEU A 139 -15.79 6.82 -12.98
CA LEU A 139 -15.84 6.16 -14.28
C LEU A 139 -15.47 4.68 -14.20
N SER A 140 -14.44 4.31 -13.43
CA SER A 140 -14.06 2.92 -13.22
C SER A 140 -15.14 2.11 -12.50
N VAL A 141 -15.80 2.71 -11.51
CA VAL A 141 -16.87 2.05 -10.74
C VAL A 141 -18.14 1.92 -11.57
N LEU A 142 -18.59 2.99 -12.23
CA LEU A 142 -19.82 3.00 -13.03
C LEU A 142 -19.67 2.27 -14.38
N GLY A 143 -18.46 2.19 -14.89
CA GLY A 143 -18.16 1.57 -16.19
C GLY A 143 -18.32 0.04 -16.20
N GLY A 144 -18.53 -0.60 -15.06
CA GLY A 144 -18.75 -2.06 -14.93
C GLY A 144 -20.08 -2.55 -15.52
N GLY A 145 -21.03 -1.67 -15.80
CA GLY A 145 -22.34 -2.02 -16.36
C GLY A 145 -23.18 -2.91 -15.42
N GLY A 146 -24.46 -3.03 -15.68
CA GLY A 146 -25.39 -3.87 -14.87
C GLY A 146 -25.37 -5.38 -15.19
N GLY A 147 -24.30 -5.89 -15.81
CA GLY A 147 -24.14 -7.31 -16.19
C GLY A 147 -23.04 -8.02 -15.40
N VAL A 148 -22.43 -9.01 -16.03
CA VAL A 148 -21.24 -9.71 -15.50
C VAL A 148 -20.15 -8.67 -15.28
N GLY A 149 -19.86 -8.30 -14.00
CA GLY A 149 -18.96 -7.20 -13.64
C GLY A 149 -19.64 -6.01 -12.96
N ALA A 150 -20.91 -6.11 -12.55
CA ALA A 150 -21.56 -5.09 -11.73
C ALA A 150 -20.76 -4.85 -10.44
N VAL A 151 -20.36 -3.59 -10.23
CA VAL A 151 -19.52 -3.22 -9.10
C VAL A 151 -20.35 -3.20 -7.82
N SER A 152 -19.91 -3.95 -6.80
CA SER A 152 -20.56 -4.00 -5.50
C SER A 152 -20.40 -2.66 -4.77
N ILE A 153 -21.50 -1.99 -4.42
CA ILE A 153 -21.49 -0.77 -3.61
C ILE A 153 -20.84 -1.03 -2.24
N ILE A 154 -21.09 -2.20 -1.65
CA ILE A 154 -20.46 -2.60 -0.39
C ILE A 154 -18.96 -2.67 -0.55
N GLY A 155 -18.47 -3.27 -1.65
CA GLY A 155 -17.06 -3.32 -1.99
C GLY A 155 -16.43 -1.93 -2.15
N VAL A 156 -17.14 -0.99 -2.79
CA VAL A 156 -16.70 0.41 -2.92
C VAL A 156 -16.61 1.08 -1.56
N CYS A 157 -17.59 0.87 -0.67
CA CYS A 157 -17.54 1.41 0.70
C CYS A 157 -16.32 0.87 1.48
N PHE A 158 -16.03 -0.44 1.39
CA PHE A 158 -14.82 -1.01 1.98
C PHE A 158 -13.54 -0.45 1.35
N GLY A 159 -13.51 -0.26 0.03
CA GLY A 159 -12.38 0.34 -0.67
C GLY A 159 -12.12 1.79 -0.25
N LEU A 160 -13.16 2.60 -0.11
CA LEU A 160 -13.03 3.98 0.39
C LEU A 160 -12.59 4.02 1.86
N ALA A 161 -13.09 3.11 2.70
CA ALA A 161 -12.63 2.96 4.07
C ALA A 161 -11.14 2.53 4.13
N THR A 162 -10.73 1.63 3.23
CA THR A 162 -9.31 1.24 3.06
C THR A 162 -8.45 2.45 2.67
N MET A 163 -8.89 3.25 1.70
CA MET A 163 -8.21 4.48 1.30
C MET A 163 -7.96 5.42 2.48
N ILE A 164 -8.98 5.64 3.32
CA ILE A 164 -8.87 6.52 4.49
C ILE A 164 -7.90 5.94 5.52
N THR A 165 -8.00 4.65 5.84
CA THR A 165 -7.09 4.00 6.80
C THR A 165 -5.68 3.89 6.26
N PHE A 166 -5.49 3.70 4.96
CA PHE A 166 -4.18 3.73 4.31
C PHE A 166 -3.57 5.14 4.34
N ALA A 167 -4.37 6.18 4.09
CA ALA A 167 -3.93 7.56 4.26
C ALA A 167 -3.51 7.85 5.71
N ALA A 168 -4.30 7.40 6.68
CA ALA A 168 -3.96 7.49 8.09
C ALA A 168 -2.68 6.71 8.42
N MET A 169 -2.48 5.54 7.82
CA MET A 169 -1.25 4.75 7.93
C MET A 169 -0.03 5.57 7.51
N VAL A 170 -0.08 6.24 6.35
CA VAL A 170 1.01 7.08 5.86
C VAL A 170 1.29 8.24 6.82
N ILE A 171 0.25 8.93 7.30
CA ILE A 171 0.38 10.05 8.26
C ILE A 171 0.96 9.58 9.60
N LEU A 172 0.48 8.46 10.12
CA LEU A 172 0.90 7.92 11.41
C LEU A 172 2.31 7.29 11.34
N SER A 173 2.70 6.75 10.19
CA SER A 173 4.05 6.21 9.98
C SER A 173 5.14 7.27 10.15
N ALA A 174 4.86 8.52 9.73
CA ALA A 174 5.77 9.65 9.89
C ALA A 174 5.97 10.05 11.36
N ARG A 175 5.04 9.68 12.25
CA ARG A 175 5.12 9.96 13.69
C ARG A 175 5.83 8.89 14.48
N GLN A 176 6.27 7.79 13.82
CA GLN A 176 6.96 6.72 14.52
C GLN A 176 8.36 7.16 14.98
N PRO A 177 8.78 6.77 16.21
CA PRO A 177 10.04 7.22 16.80
C PRO A 177 11.26 6.83 15.97
N ALA A 178 12.09 7.81 15.58
CA ALA A 178 13.26 7.58 14.75
C ALA A 178 14.33 6.70 15.46
N GLN A 179 14.35 6.71 16.80
CA GLN A 179 15.31 5.96 17.62
C GLN A 179 15.22 4.43 17.44
N LEU A 180 14.07 3.92 16.98
CA LEU A 180 13.88 2.48 16.73
C LEU A 180 14.53 2.00 15.42
N GLY A 181 15.05 2.92 14.62
CA GLY A 181 15.51 2.57 13.27
C GLY A 181 14.37 2.10 12.37
N SER A 182 14.66 1.84 11.10
CA SER A 182 13.63 1.49 10.12
C SER A 182 12.93 0.16 10.42
N MET A 183 13.67 -0.87 10.79
CA MET A 183 13.13 -2.20 11.10
C MET A 183 12.30 -2.22 12.39
N GLY A 184 12.74 -1.50 13.45
CA GLY A 184 11.97 -1.39 14.68
C GLY A 184 10.68 -0.58 14.50
N ARG A 185 10.70 0.48 13.67
CA ARG A 185 9.53 1.30 13.32
C ARG A 185 8.49 0.53 12.51
N ALA A 186 8.92 -0.42 11.69
CA ALA A 186 8.02 -1.30 10.95
C ALA A 186 7.52 -2.46 11.82
N GLY A 187 8.43 -3.12 12.54
CA GLY A 187 8.14 -4.35 13.27
C GLY A 187 7.32 -4.17 14.53
N ALA A 188 7.59 -3.14 15.33
CA ALA A 188 6.91 -2.97 16.61
C ALA A 188 5.39 -2.73 16.45
N PRO A 189 4.91 -1.84 15.58
CA PRO A 189 3.48 -1.71 15.31
C PRO A 189 2.89 -2.97 14.67
N MET A 190 3.67 -3.69 13.85
CA MET A 190 3.23 -4.95 13.24
C MET A 190 2.95 -6.01 14.31
N ILE A 191 3.78 -6.11 15.36
CA ILE A 191 3.55 -7.00 16.49
C ILE A 191 2.27 -6.62 17.25
N VAL A 192 2.04 -5.33 17.49
CA VAL A 192 0.80 -4.85 18.13
C VAL A 192 -0.42 -5.20 17.27
N ALA A 193 -0.34 -4.98 15.96
CA ALA A 193 -1.42 -5.34 15.05
C ALA A 193 -1.65 -6.86 15.00
N ALA A 194 -0.58 -7.66 15.05
CA ALA A 194 -0.68 -9.13 15.13
C ALA A 194 -1.43 -9.56 16.41
N VAL A 195 -1.12 -8.94 17.55
CA VAL A 195 -1.85 -9.21 18.79
C VAL A 195 -3.34 -8.88 18.64
N LEU A 196 -3.69 -7.73 18.01
CA LEU A 196 -5.09 -7.39 17.73
C LEU A 196 -5.77 -8.45 16.85
N TYR A 197 -5.08 -8.96 15.82
CA TYR A 197 -5.61 -10.03 14.97
C TYR A 197 -5.83 -11.34 15.74
N LEU A 198 -4.94 -11.70 16.68
CA LEU A 198 -5.11 -12.90 17.49
C LEU A 198 -6.35 -12.83 18.42
N PHE A 199 -6.82 -11.63 18.77
CA PHE A 199 -8.10 -11.46 19.47
C PHE A 199 -9.31 -11.64 18.55
N VAL A 200 -9.21 -11.23 17.28
CA VAL A 200 -10.31 -11.31 16.29
C VAL A 200 -10.35 -12.67 15.61
N VAL A 201 -9.20 -13.22 15.29
CA VAL A 201 -9.03 -14.57 14.71
C VAL A 201 -8.10 -15.34 15.63
N PRO A 202 -8.60 -15.87 16.75
CA PRO A 202 -7.77 -16.65 17.64
C PRO A 202 -7.32 -17.94 16.94
N PRO A 203 -6.14 -18.48 17.28
CA PRO A 203 -5.56 -19.63 16.58
C PRO A 203 -6.50 -20.85 16.51
N TRP A 204 -7.31 -21.08 17.53
CA TRP A 204 -8.26 -22.21 17.56
C TRP A 204 -9.50 -21.99 16.68
N ALA A 205 -9.79 -20.75 16.23
CA ALA A 205 -10.89 -20.45 15.31
C ALA A 205 -10.43 -20.38 13.85
N PHE A 206 -9.14 -20.53 13.59
CA PHE A 206 -8.61 -20.54 12.23
C PHE A 206 -8.98 -21.86 11.53
N PRO A 207 -9.46 -21.81 10.26
CA PRO A 207 -9.90 -23.01 9.52
C PRO A 207 -8.70 -23.81 8.97
N TYR A 208 -8.01 -24.55 9.84
CA TYR A 208 -6.85 -25.37 9.48
C TYR A 208 -7.21 -26.52 8.53
N ASP A 209 -8.45 -26.99 8.59
CA ASP A 209 -9.01 -28.04 7.74
C ASP A 209 -8.97 -27.68 6.24
N LYS A 210 -9.01 -26.37 5.92
CA LYS A 210 -8.96 -25.88 4.55
C LYS A 210 -7.57 -25.73 3.97
N LEU A 211 -6.52 -25.84 4.80
CA LEU A 211 -5.15 -25.55 4.34
C LEU A 211 -4.66 -26.46 3.23
N ASP A 212 -5.09 -27.72 3.24
CA ASP A 212 -4.73 -28.71 2.23
C ASP A 212 -5.70 -28.71 1.02
N ASP A 213 -6.78 -27.91 1.07
CA ASP A 213 -7.67 -27.74 -0.07
C ASP A 213 -6.89 -27.21 -1.27
N VAL A 214 -7.17 -27.81 -2.43
CA VAL A 214 -6.52 -27.41 -3.69
C VAL A 214 -7.23 -26.20 -4.26
N VAL A 215 -6.46 -25.14 -4.50
CA VAL A 215 -6.94 -23.94 -5.19
C VAL A 215 -6.30 -23.79 -6.56
N MET A 216 -7.07 -23.36 -7.52
CA MET A 216 -6.55 -23.10 -8.86
C MET A 216 -5.94 -21.69 -8.92
N LEU A 217 -4.64 -21.66 -9.24
CA LEU A 217 -3.94 -20.42 -9.57
C LEU A 217 -4.35 -19.99 -10.98
N ALA A 218 -5.53 -19.44 -11.14
CA ALA A 218 -5.98 -18.68 -12.29
C ALA A 218 -6.62 -19.40 -13.47
N GLY A 219 -7.54 -18.65 -14.11
CA GLY A 219 -8.32 -19.07 -15.27
C GLY A 219 -7.54 -19.40 -16.56
N ARG A 220 -6.29 -18.93 -16.71
CA ARG A 220 -5.44 -19.22 -17.88
C ARG A 220 -4.33 -20.23 -17.63
N PHE A 221 -3.93 -20.42 -16.42
CA PHE A 221 -2.89 -21.37 -16.03
C PHE A 221 -3.47 -22.35 -15.02
N PRO A 222 -3.88 -23.56 -15.41
CA PRO A 222 -4.43 -24.54 -14.49
C PRO A 222 -3.34 -25.13 -13.59
N LEU A 223 -2.79 -24.30 -12.71
CA LEU A 223 -1.85 -24.72 -11.69
C LEU A 223 -2.63 -24.93 -10.39
N GLU A 224 -2.74 -26.15 -9.97
CA GLU A 224 -3.35 -26.53 -8.70
C GLU A 224 -2.29 -26.49 -7.59
N VAL A 225 -2.58 -25.75 -6.54
CA VAL A 225 -1.71 -25.66 -5.37
C VAL A 225 -2.51 -25.77 -4.08
N PRO A 226 -1.95 -26.35 -3.03
CA PRO A 226 -2.59 -26.32 -1.71
C PRO A 226 -2.72 -24.88 -1.20
N LEU A 227 -3.83 -24.59 -0.54
CA LEU A 227 -4.18 -23.25 -0.06
C LEU A 227 -3.10 -22.66 0.88
N TRP A 228 -2.42 -23.47 1.69
CA TRP A 228 -1.34 -23.02 2.56
C TRP A 228 -0.19 -22.37 1.79
N THR A 229 0.06 -22.76 0.53
CA THR A 229 1.12 -22.16 -0.29
C THR A 229 0.82 -20.69 -0.59
N THR A 230 -0.46 -20.34 -0.79
CA THR A 230 -0.89 -18.94 -0.97
C THR A 230 -0.62 -18.11 0.27
N LEU A 231 -0.83 -18.68 1.46
CA LEU A 231 -0.54 -18.00 2.73
C LEU A 231 0.94 -17.78 2.95
N VAL A 232 1.79 -18.77 2.64
CA VAL A 232 3.26 -18.62 2.67
C VAL A 232 3.70 -17.53 1.69
N TRP A 233 3.14 -17.52 0.47
CA TRP A 233 3.38 -16.46 -0.50
C TRP A 233 3.03 -15.09 0.07
N ILE A 234 1.82 -14.92 0.61
CA ILE A 234 1.31 -13.65 1.16
C ILE A 234 2.23 -13.11 2.26
N VAL A 235 2.74 -13.99 3.13
CA VAL A 235 3.66 -13.60 4.21
C VAL A 235 5.04 -13.25 3.65
N VAL A 236 5.65 -14.15 2.90
CA VAL A 236 7.06 -14.01 2.50
C VAL A 236 7.21 -13.06 1.31
N LEU A 237 6.58 -13.42 0.18
CA LEU A 237 6.72 -12.68 -1.08
C LEU A 237 5.74 -11.50 -1.18
N GLY A 238 4.62 -11.55 -0.48
CA GLY A 238 3.64 -10.48 -0.45
C GLY A 238 3.89 -9.44 0.65
N SER A 239 4.79 -9.68 1.59
CA SER A 239 5.05 -8.74 2.68
C SER A 239 6.53 -8.58 2.99
N VAL A 240 7.21 -9.60 3.53
CA VAL A 240 8.58 -9.47 4.06
C VAL A 240 9.57 -9.04 2.98
N VAL A 241 9.55 -9.72 1.83
CA VAL A 241 10.45 -9.41 0.71
C VAL A 241 10.18 -8.02 0.16
N PRO A 242 8.94 -7.64 -0.28
CA PRO A 242 8.73 -6.34 -0.88
C PRO A 242 8.95 -5.18 0.09
N PHE A 243 8.60 -5.31 1.37
CA PHE A 243 8.93 -4.28 2.36
C PHE A 243 10.45 -4.08 2.50
N SER A 244 11.22 -5.17 2.50
CA SER A 244 12.69 -5.10 2.55
C SER A 244 13.26 -4.42 1.31
N LEU A 245 12.72 -4.73 0.12
CA LEU A 245 13.12 -4.11 -1.14
C LEU A 245 12.77 -2.61 -1.19
N VAL A 246 11.56 -2.22 -0.75
CA VAL A 246 11.16 -0.81 -0.64
C VAL A 246 12.10 -0.06 0.30
N LEU A 247 12.41 -0.63 1.45
CA LEU A 247 13.31 0.00 2.41
C LEU A 247 14.71 0.22 1.82
N ALA A 248 15.26 -0.80 1.18
CA ALA A 248 16.56 -0.72 0.50
C ALA A 248 16.55 0.22 -0.70
N GLY A 249 15.44 0.26 -1.45
CA GLY A 249 15.22 1.16 -2.57
C GLY A 249 15.10 2.62 -2.13
N ASN A 250 14.25 2.90 -1.15
CA ASN A 250 14.03 4.25 -0.60
C ASN A 250 15.32 4.90 -0.09
N ALA A 251 16.21 4.11 0.53
CA ALA A 251 17.52 4.59 0.98
C ALA A 251 18.40 5.11 -0.17
N ARG A 252 18.14 4.70 -1.42
CA ARG A 252 18.91 5.03 -2.61
C ARG A 252 18.27 6.09 -3.50
N VAL A 253 16.95 6.06 -3.65
CA VAL A 253 16.22 6.98 -4.56
C VAL A 253 15.54 8.13 -3.80
N GLY A 254 15.42 8.03 -2.50
CA GLY A 254 14.65 8.95 -1.68
C GLY A 254 13.14 8.64 -1.66
N SER A 255 12.44 9.06 -0.61
CA SER A 255 11.02 8.74 -0.39
C SER A 255 10.10 9.29 -1.49
N GLY A 256 10.40 10.48 -2.02
CA GLY A 256 9.59 11.10 -3.08
C GLY A 256 9.63 10.31 -4.39
N ALA A 257 10.82 9.94 -4.87
CA ALA A 257 10.96 9.12 -6.08
C ALA A 257 10.37 7.72 -5.88
N ALA A 258 10.56 7.11 -4.71
CA ALA A 258 9.99 5.81 -4.40
C ALA A 258 8.46 5.83 -4.37
N SER A 259 7.84 6.90 -3.84
CA SER A 259 6.37 7.07 -3.86
C SER A 259 5.84 7.18 -5.30
N MET A 260 6.55 7.92 -6.17
CA MET A 260 6.21 8.00 -7.59
C MET A 260 6.31 6.64 -8.29
N LEU A 261 7.39 5.89 -8.02
CA LEU A 261 7.56 4.52 -8.54
C LEU A 261 6.47 3.58 -8.02
N GLY A 262 5.98 3.80 -6.80
CA GLY A 262 4.85 3.09 -6.22
C GLY A 262 3.57 3.11 -7.08
N MET A 263 3.38 4.17 -7.88
CA MET A 263 2.23 4.27 -8.80
C MET A 263 2.26 3.22 -9.93
N THR A 264 3.31 2.45 -10.08
CA THR A 264 3.35 1.30 -10.99
C THR A 264 2.53 0.11 -10.49
N GLU A 265 2.30 0.00 -9.18
CA GLU A 265 1.60 -1.14 -8.56
C GLU A 265 0.17 -1.33 -9.10
N PRO A 266 -0.73 -0.32 -9.16
CA PRO A 266 -2.06 -0.51 -9.69
C PRO A 266 -2.07 -0.89 -11.17
N VAL A 267 -1.09 -0.42 -11.96
CA VAL A 267 -0.97 -0.78 -13.37
C VAL A 267 -0.56 -2.25 -13.51
N VAL A 268 0.50 -2.65 -12.80
CA VAL A 268 0.96 -4.04 -12.78
C VAL A 268 -0.13 -4.97 -12.24
N GLY A 269 -0.82 -4.56 -11.15
CA GLY A 269 -1.90 -5.33 -10.56
C GLY A 269 -3.09 -5.53 -11.49
N SER A 270 -3.48 -4.51 -12.25
CA SER A 270 -4.56 -4.61 -13.24
C SER A 270 -4.19 -5.56 -14.38
N ILE A 271 -2.98 -5.46 -14.91
CA ILE A 271 -2.49 -6.35 -15.97
C ILE A 271 -2.41 -7.78 -15.44
N ALA A 272 -1.84 -7.97 -14.26
CA ALA A 272 -1.68 -9.28 -13.65
C ALA A 272 -3.05 -9.91 -13.30
N ALA A 273 -4.03 -9.13 -12.81
CA ALA A 273 -5.38 -9.60 -12.56
C ALA A 273 -6.08 -10.06 -13.84
N TRP A 274 -5.88 -9.34 -14.95
CA TRP A 274 -6.39 -9.77 -16.26
C TRP A 274 -5.72 -11.07 -16.73
N VAL A 275 -4.40 -11.16 -16.66
CA VAL A 275 -3.64 -12.33 -17.17
C VAL A 275 -3.86 -13.54 -16.27
N ILE A 276 -3.78 -13.35 -14.96
CA ILE A 276 -3.78 -14.43 -13.96
C ILE A 276 -5.21 -14.83 -13.55
N LEU A 277 -6.08 -13.92 -13.21
CA LEU A 277 -7.44 -14.21 -12.74
C LEU A 277 -8.49 -14.20 -13.89
N GLY A 278 -8.09 -13.79 -15.09
CA GLY A 278 -9.04 -13.63 -16.20
C GLY A 278 -10.06 -12.52 -15.96
N GLN A 279 -9.81 -11.60 -15.05
CA GLN A 279 -10.69 -10.47 -14.76
C GLN A 279 -10.77 -9.55 -15.98
N LEU A 280 -11.95 -9.48 -16.60
CA LEU A 280 -12.18 -8.65 -17.79
C LEU A 280 -12.69 -7.29 -17.35
N LEU A 281 -11.88 -6.26 -17.58
CA LEU A 281 -12.30 -4.88 -17.41
C LEU A 281 -12.93 -4.35 -18.69
N THR A 282 -14.02 -3.60 -18.55
CA THR A 282 -14.59 -2.88 -19.68
C THR A 282 -13.64 -1.76 -20.13
N LEU A 283 -13.75 -1.33 -21.37
CA LEU A 283 -12.97 -0.20 -21.89
C LEU A 283 -13.15 1.05 -21.03
N VAL A 284 -14.36 1.29 -20.54
CA VAL A 284 -14.69 2.42 -19.67
C VAL A 284 -13.96 2.33 -18.33
N GLN A 285 -13.89 1.13 -17.74
CA GLN A 285 -13.12 0.88 -16.52
C GLN A 285 -11.63 1.11 -16.74
N ILE A 286 -11.06 0.61 -17.85
CA ILE A 286 -9.65 0.82 -18.17
C ILE A 286 -9.32 2.31 -18.30
N VAL A 287 -10.15 3.08 -19.02
CA VAL A 287 -9.99 4.53 -19.18
C VAL A 287 -10.07 5.22 -17.82
N GLY A 288 -11.04 4.86 -16.99
CA GLY A 288 -11.17 5.40 -15.63
C GLY A 288 -9.96 5.10 -14.74
N ILE A 289 -9.43 3.89 -14.78
CA ILE A 289 -8.21 3.47 -14.06
C ILE A 289 -7.02 4.32 -14.53
N LEU A 290 -6.80 4.44 -15.83
CA LEU A 290 -5.69 5.22 -16.39
C LEU A 290 -5.78 6.71 -15.99
N ILE A 291 -6.97 7.32 -16.09
CA ILE A 291 -7.20 8.70 -15.64
C ILE A 291 -6.83 8.83 -14.16
N THR A 292 -7.29 7.92 -13.32
CA THR A 292 -7.01 7.95 -11.88
C THR A 292 -5.52 7.82 -11.58
N VAL A 293 -4.84 6.84 -12.17
CA VAL A 293 -3.41 6.59 -11.92
C VAL A 293 -2.57 7.80 -12.34
N VAL A 294 -2.82 8.36 -13.52
CA VAL A 294 -2.11 9.54 -14.02
C VAL A 294 -2.38 10.76 -13.13
N ALA A 295 -3.64 11.00 -12.78
CA ALA A 295 -4.02 12.12 -11.93
C ALA A 295 -3.38 12.01 -10.54
N VAL A 296 -3.43 10.83 -9.90
CA VAL A 296 -2.81 10.62 -8.59
C VAL A 296 -1.29 10.76 -8.66
N ALA A 297 -0.64 10.28 -9.72
CA ALA A 297 0.79 10.49 -9.94
C ALA A 297 1.17 11.98 -10.02
N ILE A 298 0.35 12.81 -10.69
CA ILE A 298 0.57 14.26 -10.76
C ILE A 298 0.41 14.91 -9.38
N VAL A 299 -0.61 14.52 -8.62
CA VAL A 299 -0.83 15.02 -7.24
C VAL A 299 0.34 14.64 -6.34
N GLU A 300 0.79 13.40 -6.40
CA GLU A 300 1.92 12.92 -5.61
C GLU A 300 3.22 13.64 -5.99
N HIS A 301 3.46 13.87 -7.28
CA HIS A 301 4.59 14.66 -7.74
C HIS A 301 4.56 16.11 -7.21
N ALA A 302 3.39 16.75 -7.25
CA ALA A 302 3.22 18.10 -6.71
C ALA A 302 3.49 18.11 -5.19
N ARG A 303 2.99 17.11 -4.46
CA ARG A 303 3.17 16.97 -3.02
C ARG A 303 4.64 16.77 -2.63
N THR A 304 5.35 15.90 -3.33
CA THR A 304 6.76 15.60 -3.02
C THR A 304 7.68 16.77 -3.32
N ARG A 305 7.45 17.54 -4.38
CA ARG A 305 8.19 18.76 -4.65
C ARG A 305 8.01 19.81 -3.56
N PHE A 306 6.79 20.02 -3.11
CA PHE A 306 6.47 21.02 -2.08
C PHE A 306 7.17 20.69 -0.74
N ILE A 307 7.23 19.41 -0.35
CA ILE A 307 7.93 18.99 0.88
C ILE A 307 9.43 19.30 0.77
N HIS A 308 10.07 19.08 -0.39
CA HIS A 308 11.48 19.39 -0.60
C HIS A 308 11.78 20.89 -0.54
N GLU A 309 10.89 21.74 -1.06
CA GLU A 309 11.08 23.19 -1.01
C GLU A 309 10.90 23.76 0.41
N VAL A 310 10.08 23.15 1.24
CA VAL A 310 9.85 23.58 2.64
C VAL A 310 10.94 23.07 3.60
N GLU A 311 11.53 21.90 3.33
CA GLU A 311 12.62 21.33 4.16
C GLU A 311 14.01 21.94 3.89
N LEU A 312 14.18 22.73 2.82
CA LEU A 312 15.44 23.37 2.44
C LEU A 312 15.36 24.93 2.36
N PRO A 313 14.82 25.65 3.33
CA PRO A 313 15.00 27.10 3.37
C PRO A 313 16.40 27.40 3.90
N GLY A 314 17.41 27.47 3.03
CA GLY A 314 18.74 27.95 3.43
C GLY A 314 19.97 27.33 2.77
N MET A 315 19.82 26.42 1.81
CA MET A 315 20.96 25.87 1.05
C MET A 315 21.10 26.40 -0.39
N LEU A 316 20.57 27.58 -0.69
CA LEU A 316 21.06 28.30 -1.85
C LEU A 316 22.32 29.08 -1.43
N PRO A 317 23.47 28.90 -2.11
CA PRO A 317 24.60 29.79 -1.89
C PRO A 317 24.13 31.24 -2.20
N PRO A 318 24.57 32.22 -1.40
CA PRO A 318 24.26 33.60 -1.69
C PRO A 318 24.68 33.88 -3.14
N LEU A 319 23.75 34.35 -3.96
CA LEU A 319 24.07 34.89 -5.26
C LEU A 319 25.22 35.85 -5.06
N ALA A 320 26.34 35.58 -5.68
CA ALA A 320 27.48 36.47 -5.68
C ALA A 320 27.01 37.80 -6.27
N ASP A 321 26.67 38.74 -5.39
CA ASP A 321 26.50 40.15 -5.79
C ASP A 321 27.85 40.61 -6.28
N GLY A 322 27.99 40.53 -7.61
CA GLY A 322 29.04 41.19 -8.32
C GLY A 322 28.87 42.70 -8.17
N ASN A 323 29.61 43.30 -7.27
CA ASN A 323 29.90 44.71 -7.36
C ASN A 323 31.40 44.96 -7.10
N PRO A 324 32.18 45.37 -8.12
CA PRO A 324 33.56 45.76 -7.96
C PRO A 324 33.59 47.21 -7.45
N ARG A 325 34.11 47.45 -6.24
CA ARG A 325 34.85 48.65 -5.88
C ARG A 325 35.91 48.35 -4.82
#